data_9103003450095aacb35f627f57253770
#
_entry.id   9103003450095aacb35f627f57253770
#
_cell.length_a   1.000
_cell.length_b   1.000
_cell.length_c   1.000
_cell.angle_alpha   90.00
_cell.angle_beta   90.00
_cell.angle_gamma   90.00
#
_symmetry.space_group_name_H-M   'P 1'
#
loop_
_entity.id
_entity.type
_entity.pdbx_description
1 polymer ?
#
loop_
_entity_poly.entity_id
_entity_poly.type
_entity_poly.pdbx_seq_one_letter_code
_entity_poly.pdbx_strand_id
1 'polypeptide(L)'
;MTSSIKRRRNDSSNKVNDNNEEDNNAYADGYFNSYDDLSVHDLMPKDKPRPEGYIRAFEANKDRLRGKAVLDVGCGTGVLSMLCAKICQPAQIIAAEATESTARIAETLIQQNELQGIITVVNRPIEMLDLSAPVDAIVSEWMGFYAFHESMLDSVLYARDHWLKPGGLLLPDSCRLWAAVASEDIWRRDNVEYYQNYYSLDFTPFGNALALEAMANPQVQLLSQYEKLSDPAWVVGVDINPVTSEQLNKIQAKLSMPLKKDGNVAAVSFWFDVGFPNTQEVLSTSPYSPATHWKQTSIFLGCFAPATAGVQFECSVTLERASSKARQYSITVET
;
A
#
# COMPACT_ATOMS: atom_id res chain seq x y z
N MET A 1 36.31 13.66 -27.03
CA MET A 1 36.16 15.03 -26.49
C MET A 1 35.13 14.96 -25.37
N THR A 2 35.62 14.95 -24.14
CA THR A 2 34.82 14.80 -22.92
C THR A 2 34.39 16.21 -22.47
N SER A 3 33.08 16.45 -22.45
CA SER A 3 32.54 17.71 -21.90
C SER A 3 31.81 17.39 -20.59
N SER A 4 32.48 17.73 -19.49
CA SER A 4 31.92 17.66 -18.14
C SER A 4 31.07 18.90 -17.86
N ILE A 5 29.78 18.72 -17.64
CA ILE A 5 28.90 19.79 -17.17
C ILE A 5 28.95 19.83 -15.65
N LYS A 6 29.63 20.83 -15.10
CA LYS A 6 29.63 21.18 -13.66
C LYS A 6 28.28 21.85 -13.32
N ARG A 7 27.44 21.23 -12.52
CA ARG A 7 26.33 21.92 -11.84
C ARG A 7 26.85 22.68 -10.64
N ARG A 8 26.63 23.99 -10.61
CA ARG A 8 26.89 24.85 -9.44
C ARG A 8 25.91 24.49 -8.33
N ARG A 9 26.42 24.08 -7.17
CA ARG A 9 25.69 24.12 -5.91
C ARG A 9 25.58 25.58 -5.46
N ASN A 10 24.36 26.05 -5.21
CA ASN A 10 24.14 27.23 -4.40
C ASN A 10 24.24 26.80 -2.93
N ASP A 11 25.37 27.18 -2.31
CA ASP A 11 25.48 27.19 -0.86
C ASP A 11 24.72 28.41 -0.34
N SER A 12 23.57 28.15 0.28
CA SER A 12 22.99 29.08 1.25
C SER A 12 23.01 28.36 2.59
N SER A 13 24.04 28.68 3.37
CA SER A 13 24.10 28.36 4.79
C SER A 13 22.91 28.95 5.51
N ASN A 14 21.97 28.09 5.93
CA ASN A 14 20.97 28.43 6.92
C ASN A 14 21.08 27.49 8.13
N LYS A 15 21.13 28.13 9.27
CA LYS A 15 21.25 27.58 10.62
C LYS A 15 20.25 26.47 10.83
N VAL A 16 20.74 25.35 11.36
CA VAL A 16 19.93 24.31 11.99
C VAL A 16 19.19 24.96 13.17
N ASN A 17 17.91 25.20 12.97
CA ASN A 17 16.97 25.44 14.05
C ASN A 17 16.17 24.15 14.26
N ASP A 18 16.08 23.74 15.52
CA ASP A 18 15.25 22.65 16.01
C ASP A 18 13.74 22.96 15.82
N ASN A 19 13.21 22.70 14.62
CA ASN A 19 11.78 22.80 14.31
C ASN A 19 11.23 21.46 13.77
N ASN A 20 11.74 20.34 14.29
CA ASN A 20 11.31 18.99 13.82
C ASN A 20 9.91 18.58 14.27
N GLU A 21 9.24 19.33 15.16
CA GLU A 21 7.86 18.99 15.58
C GLU A 21 6.78 19.64 14.71
N GLU A 22 7.01 20.83 14.16
CA GLU A 22 6.02 21.51 13.30
C GLU A 22 5.92 20.88 11.90
N ASP A 23 7.04 20.43 11.32
CA ASP A 23 7.05 19.76 10.01
C ASP A 23 6.36 18.37 10.06
N ASN A 24 6.46 17.64 11.18
CA ASN A 24 5.82 16.35 11.34
C ASN A 24 4.29 16.45 11.49
N ASN A 25 3.76 17.52 12.07
CA ASN A 25 2.32 17.77 12.14
C ASN A 25 1.76 18.16 10.77
N ALA A 26 2.45 18.95 9.97
CA ALA A 26 2.00 19.33 8.64
C ALA A 26 1.88 18.13 7.67
N TYR A 27 2.78 17.12 7.78
CA TYR A 27 2.70 15.89 6.98
C TYR A 27 1.61 14.93 7.45
N ALA A 28 1.39 14.83 8.77
CA ALA A 28 0.28 14.06 9.32
C ALA A 28 -1.07 14.68 8.92
N ASP A 29 -1.18 16.00 8.98
CA ASP A 29 -2.37 16.74 8.55
C ASP A 29 -2.62 16.58 7.05
N GLY A 30 -1.59 16.56 6.21
CA GLY A 30 -1.71 16.29 4.78
C GLY A 30 -2.23 14.89 4.44
N TYR A 31 -1.82 13.87 5.19
CA TYR A 31 -2.31 12.49 5.05
C TYR A 31 -3.79 12.38 5.43
N PHE A 32 -4.18 12.88 6.59
CA PHE A 32 -5.58 12.84 7.03
C PHE A 32 -6.48 13.67 6.12
N ASN A 33 -6.00 14.81 5.60
CA ASN A 33 -6.75 15.64 4.64
C ASN A 33 -7.00 14.93 3.30
N SER A 34 -6.13 14.02 2.86
CA SER A 34 -6.36 13.23 1.64
C SER A 34 -7.50 12.22 1.80
N TYR A 35 -7.77 11.77 3.03
CA TYR A 35 -8.91 10.89 3.37
C TYR A 35 -10.21 11.66 3.68
N ASP A 36 -10.19 13.00 3.73
CA ASP A 36 -11.41 13.80 3.74
C ASP A 36 -12.13 13.82 2.38
N ASP A 37 -11.45 13.42 1.29
CA ASP A 37 -12.07 13.31 -0.03
C ASP A 37 -12.92 12.03 -0.13
N LEU A 38 -14.25 12.23 -0.19
CA LEU A 38 -15.22 11.14 -0.36
C LEU A 38 -14.99 10.29 -1.61
N SER A 39 -14.27 10.81 -2.62
CA SER A 39 -13.95 10.04 -3.83
C SER A 39 -13.02 8.86 -3.54
N VAL A 40 -12.11 8.98 -2.58
CA VAL A 40 -11.24 7.88 -2.11
C VAL A 40 -12.10 6.82 -1.43
N HIS A 41 -13.04 7.23 -0.59
CA HIS A 41 -13.97 6.32 0.09
C HIS A 41 -14.98 5.66 -0.87
N ASP A 42 -15.25 6.23 -2.05
CA ASP A 42 -16.09 5.63 -3.09
C ASP A 42 -15.37 4.51 -3.86
N LEU A 43 -14.04 4.60 -4.03
CA LEU A 43 -13.25 3.57 -4.71
C LEU A 43 -13.17 2.26 -3.90
N MET A 44 -13.04 2.35 -2.58
CA MET A 44 -12.83 1.19 -1.70
C MET A 44 -14.01 0.20 -1.67
N PRO A 45 -15.29 0.61 -1.55
CA PRO A 45 -16.43 -0.32 -1.64
C PRO A 45 -16.63 -0.91 -3.05
N LYS A 46 -16.18 -0.22 -4.10
CA LYS A 46 -16.27 -0.69 -5.49
C LYS A 46 -15.20 -1.72 -5.83
N ASP A 47 -14.13 -1.79 -5.06
CA ASP A 47 -13.09 -2.81 -5.16
C ASP A 47 -13.58 -4.14 -4.56
N LYS A 48 -14.25 -4.95 -5.37
CA LYS A 48 -14.84 -6.21 -4.91
C LYS A 48 -13.85 -7.19 -4.28
N PRO A 49 -12.64 -7.45 -4.86
CA PRO A 49 -11.67 -8.35 -4.25
C PRO A 49 -11.33 -8.02 -2.80
N ARG A 50 -11.27 -6.74 -2.45
CA ARG A 50 -10.92 -6.26 -1.11
C ARG A 50 -11.92 -6.72 -0.03
N PRO A 51 -13.20 -6.31 -0.02
CA PRO A 51 -14.16 -6.78 0.99
C PRO A 51 -14.39 -8.30 0.92
N GLU A 52 -14.37 -8.93 -0.26
CA GLU A 52 -14.50 -10.37 -0.40
C GLU A 52 -13.37 -11.14 0.27
N GLY A 53 -12.12 -10.62 0.22
CA GLY A 53 -10.98 -11.19 0.94
C GLY A 53 -11.20 -11.17 2.45
N TYR A 54 -11.68 -10.04 2.99
CA TYR A 54 -12.01 -9.93 4.42
C TYR A 54 -13.22 -10.78 4.82
N ILE A 55 -14.25 -10.91 3.97
CA ILE A 55 -15.40 -11.80 4.22
C ILE A 55 -14.90 -13.23 4.40
N ARG A 56 -14.04 -13.74 3.50
CA ARG A 56 -13.46 -15.09 3.64
C ARG A 56 -12.61 -15.23 4.90
N ALA A 57 -11.83 -14.19 5.25
CA ALA A 57 -11.07 -14.18 6.49
C ALA A 57 -11.96 -14.24 7.75
N PHE A 58 -13.08 -13.50 7.76
CA PHE A 58 -14.05 -13.53 8.84
C PHE A 58 -14.73 -14.89 8.94
N GLU A 59 -15.15 -15.48 7.83
CA GLU A 59 -15.74 -16.81 7.80
C GLU A 59 -14.79 -17.88 8.35
N ALA A 60 -13.51 -17.85 7.94
CA ALA A 60 -12.49 -18.78 8.42
C ALA A 60 -12.18 -18.62 9.92
N ASN A 61 -12.44 -17.44 10.49
CA ASN A 61 -12.16 -17.12 11.89
C ASN A 61 -13.44 -16.92 12.73
N LYS A 62 -14.61 -17.23 12.19
CA LYS A 62 -15.91 -16.95 12.79
C LYS A 62 -16.03 -17.44 14.23
N ASP A 63 -15.66 -18.70 14.49
CA ASP A 63 -15.78 -19.29 15.82
C ASP A 63 -14.77 -18.71 16.83
N ARG A 64 -13.62 -18.26 16.34
CA ARG A 64 -12.60 -17.58 17.17
C ARG A 64 -12.99 -16.16 17.55
N LEU A 65 -13.79 -15.49 16.71
CA LEU A 65 -14.23 -14.11 16.91
C LEU A 65 -15.60 -14.00 17.59
N ARG A 66 -16.39 -15.07 17.60
CA ARG A 66 -17.72 -15.08 18.23
C ARG A 66 -17.65 -14.75 19.70
N GLY A 67 -18.43 -13.74 20.15
CA GLY A 67 -18.47 -13.31 21.53
C GLY A 67 -17.18 -12.66 22.03
N LYS A 68 -16.27 -12.27 21.15
CA LYS A 68 -14.97 -11.67 21.46
C LYS A 68 -15.00 -10.15 21.33
N ALA A 69 -13.99 -9.47 21.90
CA ALA A 69 -13.76 -8.06 21.67
C ALA A 69 -12.82 -7.86 20.48
N VAL A 70 -13.21 -7.02 19.54
CA VAL A 70 -12.47 -6.70 18.31
C VAL A 70 -12.15 -5.23 18.27
N LEU A 71 -10.95 -4.86 17.81
CA LEU A 71 -10.53 -3.51 17.49
C LEU A 71 -10.35 -3.38 15.97
N ASP A 72 -11.04 -2.45 15.35
CA ASP A 72 -10.86 -2.09 13.94
C ASP A 72 -10.02 -0.81 13.89
N VAL A 73 -8.78 -0.91 13.38
CA VAL A 73 -7.81 0.17 13.32
C VAL A 73 -7.91 0.89 11.98
N GLY A 74 -8.33 2.17 11.99
CA GLY A 74 -8.63 2.93 10.79
C GLY A 74 -9.87 2.39 10.09
N CYS A 75 -10.99 2.38 10.80
CA CYS A 75 -12.20 1.74 10.30
C CYS A 75 -12.80 2.39 9.04
N GLY A 76 -12.38 3.62 8.70
CA GLY A 76 -12.94 4.36 7.59
C GLY A 76 -14.46 4.50 7.73
N THR A 77 -15.20 4.11 6.71
CA THR A 77 -16.67 4.10 6.74
C THR A 77 -17.28 2.96 7.56
N GLY A 78 -16.46 2.15 8.25
CA GLY A 78 -16.90 1.07 9.13
C GLY A 78 -17.31 -0.22 8.42
N VAL A 79 -16.99 -0.38 7.13
CA VAL A 79 -17.42 -1.54 6.34
C VAL A 79 -16.88 -2.85 6.91
N LEU A 80 -15.62 -2.91 7.32
CA LEU A 80 -15.03 -4.13 7.88
C LEU A 80 -15.62 -4.45 9.25
N SER A 81 -15.82 -3.45 10.11
CA SER A 81 -16.53 -3.59 11.37
C SER A 81 -17.93 -4.17 11.18
N MET A 82 -18.71 -3.64 10.23
CA MET A 82 -20.07 -4.11 9.96
C MET A 82 -20.09 -5.55 9.40
N LEU A 83 -19.17 -5.90 8.51
CA LEU A 83 -19.02 -7.27 7.98
C LEU A 83 -18.63 -8.24 9.10
N CYS A 84 -17.65 -7.86 9.94
CA CYS A 84 -17.24 -8.64 11.09
C CYS A 84 -18.41 -8.87 12.06
N ALA A 85 -19.19 -7.84 12.38
CA ALA A 85 -20.36 -7.93 13.24
C ALA A 85 -21.39 -8.91 12.71
N LYS A 86 -21.72 -8.86 11.42
CA LYS A 86 -22.71 -9.74 10.78
C LYS A 86 -22.24 -11.19 10.67
N ILE A 87 -20.97 -11.41 10.32
CA ILE A 87 -20.43 -12.75 10.07
C ILE A 87 -20.03 -13.44 11.38
N CYS A 88 -19.27 -12.75 12.23
CA CYS A 88 -18.62 -13.35 13.38
C CYS A 88 -19.43 -13.21 14.68
N GLN A 89 -20.33 -12.25 14.78
CA GLN A 89 -21.11 -11.96 15.99
C GLN A 89 -20.22 -11.78 17.24
N PRO A 90 -19.26 -10.84 17.22
CA PRO A 90 -18.43 -10.54 18.37
C PRO A 90 -19.27 -9.93 19.49
N ALA A 91 -18.74 -9.90 20.72
CA ALA A 91 -19.42 -9.23 21.85
C ALA A 91 -19.40 -7.73 21.67
N GLN A 92 -18.31 -7.18 21.14
CA GLN A 92 -18.14 -5.76 20.84
C GLN A 92 -17.08 -5.54 19.74
N ILE A 93 -17.25 -4.46 19.00
CA ILE A 93 -16.23 -3.92 18.10
C ILE A 93 -15.99 -2.47 18.48
N ILE A 94 -14.73 -2.12 18.68
CA ILE A 94 -14.27 -0.74 18.83
C ILE A 94 -13.70 -0.34 17.49
N ALA A 95 -14.33 0.60 16.80
CA ALA A 95 -13.95 1.08 15.46
C ALA A 95 -13.25 2.43 15.61
N ALA A 96 -11.92 2.44 15.55
CA ALA A 96 -11.11 3.65 15.69
C ALA A 96 -10.92 4.33 14.33
N GLU A 97 -11.24 5.63 14.25
CA GLU A 97 -11.06 6.45 13.04
C GLU A 97 -10.56 7.83 13.44
N ALA A 98 -9.45 8.25 12.84
CA ALA A 98 -8.82 9.53 13.18
C ALA A 98 -9.55 10.72 12.56
N THR A 99 -10.11 10.55 11.36
CA THR A 99 -10.77 11.61 10.59
C THR A 99 -12.21 11.78 11.02
N GLU A 100 -12.59 12.97 11.50
CA GLU A 100 -13.92 13.26 12.07
C GLU A 100 -15.05 13.09 11.04
N SER A 101 -14.85 13.56 9.80
CA SER A 101 -15.85 13.46 8.74
C SER A 101 -16.18 12.00 8.43
N THR A 102 -15.16 11.16 8.34
CA THR A 102 -15.27 9.72 8.05
C THR A 102 -15.88 8.96 9.23
N ALA A 103 -15.48 9.28 10.48
CA ALA A 103 -16.06 8.69 11.69
C ALA A 103 -17.58 8.95 11.78
N ARG A 104 -18.05 10.15 11.47
CA ARG A 104 -19.49 10.49 11.43
C ARG A 104 -20.25 9.69 10.36
N ILE A 105 -19.62 9.45 9.20
CA ILE A 105 -20.21 8.58 8.17
C ILE A 105 -20.32 7.14 8.69
N ALA A 106 -19.27 6.63 9.33
CA ALA A 106 -19.28 5.29 9.94
C ALA A 106 -20.41 5.15 10.97
N GLU A 107 -20.54 6.11 11.90
CA GLU A 107 -21.62 6.13 12.89
C GLU A 107 -23.01 6.07 12.22
N THR A 108 -23.21 6.88 11.18
CA THR A 108 -24.47 6.93 10.42
C THR A 108 -24.78 5.58 9.76
N LEU A 109 -23.78 4.98 9.10
CA LEU A 109 -23.94 3.68 8.43
C LEU A 109 -24.18 2.55 9.43
N ILE A 110 -23.49 2.54 10.57
CA ILE A 110 -23.66 1.57 11.65
C ILE A 110 -25.09 1.67 12.23
N GLN A 111 -25.57 2.88 12.47
CA GLN A 111 -26.93 3.11 12.95
C GLN A 111 -27.99 2.67 11.92
N GLN A 112 -27.79 2.98 10.64
CA GLN A 112 -28.69 2.60 9.55
C GLN A 112 -28.77 1.09 9.37
N ASN A 113 -27.72 0.35 9.75
CA ASN A 113 -27.67 -1.11 9.73
C ASN A 113 -28.02 -1.77 11.06
N GLU A 114 -28.46 -1.01 12.06
CA GLU A 114 -28.89 -1.49 13.40
C GLU A 114 -27.77 -2.24 14.16
N LEU A 115 -26.51 -1.81 13.97
CA LEU A 115 -25.31 -2.43 14.57
C LEU A 115 -24.70 -1.63 15.74
N GLN A 116 -25.31 -0.50 16.14
CA GLN A 116 -24.83 0.38 17.22
C GLN A 116 -24.78 -0.30 18.61
N GLY A 117 -25.44 -1.44 18.77
CA GLY A 117 -25.37 -2.24 20.01
C GLY A 117 -24.11 -3.12 20.10
N ILE A 118 -23.38 -3.28 18.97
CA ILE A 118 -22.19 -4.12 18.89
C ILE A 118 -20.95 -3.26 18.51
N ILE A 119 -21.12 -2.26 17.66
CA ILE A 119 -20.03 -1.42 17.13
C ILE A 119 -20.08 -0.05 17.79
N THR A 120 -18.96 0.38 18.36
CA THR A 120 -18.75 1.72 18.88
C THR A 120 -17.66 2.41 18.06
N VAL A 121 -17.96 3.51 17.41
CA VAL A 121 -16.97 4.34 16.71
C VAL A 121 -16.28 5.23 17.73
N VAL A 122 -14.96 5.33 17.64
CA VAL A 122 -14.14 6.23 18.46
C VAL A 122 -13.33 7.13 17.53
N ASN A 123 -13.70 8.41 17.46
CA ASN A 123 -12.99 9.38 16.65
C ASN A 123 -11.72 9.84 17.35
N ARG A 124 -10.67 9.03 17.24
CA ARG A 124 -9.31 9.32 17.72
C ARG A 124 -8.28 8.53 16.93
N PRO A 125 -7.05 9.08 16.76
CA PRO A 125 -5.90 8.29 16.36
C PRO A 125 -5.69 7.13 17.33
N ILE A 126 -5.24 5.98 16.81
CA ILE A 126 -5.06 4.77 17.63
C ILE A 126 -4.07 4.98 18.78
N GLU A 127 -3.07 5.84 18.57
CA GLU A 127 -2.04 6.16 19.56
C GLU A 127 -2.58 7.00 20.72
N MET A 128 -3.78 7.58 20.58
CA MET A 128 -4.50 8.35 21.61
C MET A 128 -5.69 7.57 22.19
N LEU A 129 -5.89 6.33 21.77
CA LEU A 129 -6.95 5.50 22.27
C LEU A 129 -6.59 5.00 23.68
N ASP A 130 -7.56 4.94 24.56
CA ASP A 130 -7.45 4.35 25.90
C ASP A 130 -8.54 3.29 26.06
N LEU A 131 -8.16 2.03 25.98
CA LEU A 131 -9.08 0.91 26.15
C LEU A 131 -9.06 0.42 27.60
N SER A 132 -10.23 0.19 28.17
CA SER A 132 -10.37 -0.34 29.53
C SER A 132 -9.89 -1.79 29.67
N ALA A 133 -9.76 -2.53 28.56
CA ALA A 133 -9.28 -3.91 28.53
C ALA A 133 -8.71 -4.28 27.15
N PRO A 134 -7.73 -5.22 27.10
CA PRO A 134 -7.21 -5.75 25.84
C PRO A 134 -8.28 -6.48 25.02
N VAL A 135 -8.11 -6.45 23.68
CA VAL A 135 -9.00 -7.08 22.71
C VAL A 135 -8.51 -8.46 22.29
N ASP A 136 -9.41 -9.28 21.77
CA ASP A 136 -9.10 -10.65 21.30
C ASP A 136 -8.60 -10.66 19.85
N ALA A 137 -8.95 -9.63 19.06
CA ALA A 137 -8.52 -9.49 17.69
C ALA A 137 -8.40 -8.03 17.25
N ILE A 138 -7.51 -7.79 16.29
CA ILE A 138 -7.37 -6.53 15.57
C ILE A 138 -7.67 -6.80 14.10
N VAL A 139 -8.54 -5.99 13.52
CA VAL A 139 -8.82 -5.91 12.08
C VAL A 139 -8.29 -4.58 11.59
N SER A 140 -7.68 -4.55 10.43
CA SER A 140 -7.29 -3.29 9.78
C SER A 140 -7.09 -3.51 8.30
N GLU A 141 -7.43 -2.53 7.51
CA GLU A 141 -6.97 -2.44 6.13
C GLU A 141 -5.95 -1.31 6.06
N TRP A 142 -4.69 -1.66 6.20
CA TRP A 142 -3.54 -0.79 6.37
C TRP A 142 -2.68 -0.63 5.12
N MET A 143 -2.97 -1.36 4.05
CA MET A 143 -2.10 -1.46 2.89
C MET A 143 -2.22 -0.23 1.99
N GLY A 144 -1.09 0.45 1.76
CA GLY A 144 -0.95 1.44 0.70
C GLY A 144 -0.40 0.84 -0.59
N PHE A 145 0.04 1.67 -1.52
CA PHE A 145 0.73 1.23 -2.73
C PHE A 145 1.97 0.41 -2.35
N TYR A 146 2.29 -0.64 -3.11
CA TYR A 146 3.34 -1.61 -2.80
C TYR A 146 3.34 -2.04 -1.31
N ALA A 147 2.16 -2.16 -0.72
CA ALA A 147 1.83 -2.48 0.67
C ALA A 147 2.24 -1.42 1.70
N PHE A 148 3.49 -0.94 1.68
CA PHE A 148 4.08 -0.18 2.78
C PHE A 148 3.94 1.34 2.65
N HIS A 149 3.53 1.85 1.50
CA HIS A 149 3.25 3.29 1.35
C HIS A 149 2.18 3.71 2.37
N GLU A 150 2.29 4.93 2.91
CA GLU A 150 1.41 5.49 3.94
C GLU A 150 1.69 5.04 5.38
N SER A 151 2.50 4.00 5.61
CA SER A 151 2.95 3.54 6.94
C SER A 151 1.84 3.33 7.98
N MET A 152 0.61 3.01 7.55
CA MET A 152 -0.48 2.72 8.47
C MET A 152 -0.24 1.43 9.27
N LEU A 153 0.65 0.56 8.78
CA LEU A 153 1.08 -0.61 9.53
C LEU A 153 1.64 -0.27 10.92
N ASP A 154 2.29 0.90 11.09
CA ASP A 154 2.77 1.33 12.41
C ASP A 154 1.66 1.49 13.44
N SER A 155 0.52 2.04 13.03
CA SER A 155 -0.66 2.16 13.88
C SER A 155 -1.22 0.78 14.26
N VAL A 156 -1.15 -0.20 13.35
CA VAL A 156 -1.52 -1.60 13.65
C VAL A 156 -0.54 -2.23 14.62
N LEU A 157 0.77 -2.03 14.44
CA LEU A 157 1.80 -2.53 15.35
C LEU A 157 1.65 -1.89 16.75
N TYR A 158 1.38 -0.59 16.81
CA TYR A 158 1.08 0.09 18.08
C TYR A 158 -0.13 -0.56 18.78
N ALA A 159 -1.23 -0.76 18.04
CA ALA A 159 -2.43 -1.38 18.58
C ALA A 159 -2.18 -2.82 19.06
N ARG A 160 -1.39 -3.60 18.28
CA ARG A 160 -0.97 -4.96 18.63
C ARG A 160 -0.22 -4.97 19.98
N ASP A 161 0.76 -4.10 20.13
CA ASP A 161 1.66 -4.10 21.27
C ASP A 161 0.98 -3.59 22.55
N HIS A 162 -0.03 -2.73 22.44
CA HIS A 162 -0.71 -2.13 23.59
C HIS A 162 -2.04 -2.82 23.94
N TRP A 163 -2.76 -3.33 22.95
CA TRP A 163 -4.16 -3.72 23.11
C TRP A 163 -4.48 -5.17 22.76
N LEU A 164 -3.63 -5.87 22.00
CA LEU A 164 -3.91 -7.26 21.63
C LEU A 164 -3.54 -8.21 22.76
N LYS A 165 -4.45 -9.10 23.13
CA LYS A 165 -4.17 -10.19 24.08
C LYS A 165 -3.10 -11.13 23.53
N PRO A 166 -2.28 -11.76 24.39
CA PRO A 166 -1.38 -12.83 23.96
C PRO A 166 -2.14 -13.91 23.20
N GLY A 167 -1.67 -14.25 21.98
CA GLY A 167 -2.33 -15.19 21.07
C GLY A 167 -3.62 -14.68 20.41
N GLY A 168 -3.91 -13.38 20.51
CA GLY A 168 -4.96 -12.71 19.78
C GLY A 168 -4.75 -12.74 18.26
N LEU A 169 -5.79 -12.43 17.50
CA LEU A 169 -5.76 -12.48 16.04
C LEU A 169 -5.43 -11.12 15.43
N LEU A 170 -4.61 -11.14 14.39
CA LEU A 170 -4.43 -10.03 13.45
C LEU A 170 -5.07 -10.39 12.11
N LEU A 171 -5.86 -9.51 11.52
CA LEU A 171 -6.50 -9.67 10.22
C LEU A 171 -6.24 -8.43 9.36
N PRO A 172 -5.27 -8.47 8.42
CA PRO A 172 -4.36 -9.57 8.07
C PRO A 172 -3.25 -9.80 9.10
N ASP A 173 -2.59 -10.99 9.04
CA ASP A 173 -1.44 -11.35 9.87
C ASP A 173 -0.11 -11.35 9.12
N SER A 174 -0.14 -11.29 7.81
CA SER A 174 1.06 -11.34 6.99
C SER A 174 0.93 -10.55 5.69
N CYS A 175 2.07 -10.13 5.15
CA CYS A 175 2.16 -9.45 3.86
C CYS A 175 3.39 -9.94 3.09
N ARG A 176 3.27 -10.04 1.75
CA ARG A 176 4.36 -10.40 0.84
C ARG A 176 4.40 -9.40 -0.30
N LEU A 177 5.57 -8.81 -0.54
CA LEU A 177 5.81 -7.94 -1.69
C LEU A 177 6.56 -8.73 -2.77
N TRP A 178 6.06 -8.64 -3.98
CA TRP A 178 6.58 -9.28 -5.17
C TRP A 178 7.02 -8.26 -6.19
N ALA A 179 7.94 -8.65 -7.08
CA ALA A 179 8.37 -7.86 -8.21
C ALA A 179 8.53 -8.73 -9.46
N ALA A 180 8.39 -8.13 -10.64
CA ALA A 180 8.76 -8.72 -11.91
C ALA A 180 9.29 -7.65 -12.87
N VAL A 181 10.13 -8.07 -13.80
CA VAL A 181 10.55 -7.23 -14.93
C VAL A 181 9.37 -7.07 -15.89
N ALA A 182 9.12 -5.85 -16.33
CA ALA A 182 8.02 -5.51 -17.22
C ALA A 182 8.47 -4.71 -18.45
N SER A 183 7.74 -4.87 -19.57
CA SER A 183 8.01 -4.14 -20.82
C SER A 183 7.31 -2.79 -20.87
N GLU A 184 6.17 -2.65 -20.18
CA GLU A 184 5.36 -1.42 -20.17
C GLU A 184 5.05 -0.88 -21.59
N ASP A 185 4.92 -1.80 -22.57
CA ASP A 185 4.70 -1.44 -23.97
C ASP A 185 3.36 -0.74 -24.19
N ILE A 186 2.33 -1.11 -23.38
CA ILE A 186 1.01 -0.44 -23.43
C ILE A 186 1.17 1.00 -22.96
N TRP A 187 1.84 1.21 -21.82
CA TRP A 187 2.08 2.55 -21.30
C TRP A 187 2.87 3.41 -22.29
N ARG A 188 3.94 2.85 -22.86
CA ARG A 188 4.79 3.53 -23.86
C ARG A 188 3.99 3.93 -25.09
N ARG A 189 3.18 3.02 -25.63
CA ARG A 189 2.31 3.28 -26.77
C ARG A 189 1.33 4.43 -26.49
N ASP A 190 0.67 4.40 -25.32
CA ASP A 190 -0.42 5.32 -25.00
C ASP A 190 0.08 6.70 -24.50
N ASN A 191 1.30 6.77 -23.95
CA ASN A 191 1.84 8.01 -23.36
C ASN A 191 3.04 8.60 -24.12
N VAL A 192 3.69 7.85 -25.00
CA VAL A 192 4.84 8.35 -25.75
C VAL A 192 4.58 8.28 -27.26
N GLU A 193 4.31 7.09 -27.78
CA GLU A 193 4.16 6.88 -29.25
C GLU A 193 2.89 7.56 -29.78
N TYR A 194 1.81 7.61 -28.99
CA TYR A 194 0.58 8.32 -29.33
C TYR A 194 0.84 9.77 -29.77
N TYR A 195 1.83 10.42 -29.17
CA TYR A 195 2.18 11.82 -29.44
C TYR A 195 3.09 12.03 -30.64
N GLN A 196 3.62 10.98 -31.28
CA GLN A 196 4.46 11.11 -32.48
C GLN A 196 3.67 11.62 -33.69
N ASN A 197 2.37 11.35 -33.76
CA ASN A 197 1.50 11.85 -34.82
C ASN A 197 0.11 12.23 -34.25
N TYR A 198 0.07 13.32 -33.51
CA TYR A 198 -1.16 13.82 -32.91
C TYR A 198 -1.88 14.73 -33.89
N TYR A 199 -2.93 14.23 -34.57
CA TYR A 199 -3.66 14.96 -35.62
C TYR A 199 -2.74 15.58 -36.69
N SER A 200 -1.77 14.85 -37.18
CA SER A 200 -0.73 15.30 -38.11
C SER A 200 0.23 16.37 -37.58
N LEU A 201 0.29 16.52 -36.26
CA LEU A 201 1.27 17.35 -35.56
C LEU A 201 2.28 16.45 -34.83
N ASP A 202 3.53 16.85 -34.82
CA ASP A 202 4.58 16.19 -34.03
C ASP A 202 4.57 16.73 -32.60
N PHE A 203 3.99 15.93 -31.69
CA PHE A 203 3.96 16.16 -30.26
C PHE A 203 4.97 15.29 -29.49
N THR A 204 5.97 14.72 -30.20
CA THR A 204 7.03 13.91 -29.59
C THR A 204 7.67 14.56 -28.36
N PRO A 205 7.96 15.89 -28.31
CA PRO A 205 8.51 16.52 -27.12
C PRO A 205 7.62 16.38 -25.88
N PHE A 206 6.29 16.38 -26.05
CA PHE A 206 5.34 16.18 -24.96
C PHE A 206 5.36 14.72 -24.45
N GLY A 207 5.33 13.73 -25.34
CA GLY A 207 5.47 12.31 -24.98
C GLY A 207 6.79 12.04 -24.25
N ASN A 208 7.90 12.67 -24.69
CA ASN A 208 9.17 12.55 -24.01
C ASN A 208 9.16 13.19 -22.60
N ALA A 209 8.44 14.29 -22.40
CA ALA A 209 8.27 14.90 -21.09
C ALA A 209 7.48 13.98 -20.13
N LEU A 210 6.41 13.32 -20.62
CA LEU A 210 5.67 12.32 -19.83
C LEU A 210 6.56 11.13 -19.46
N ALA A 211 7.42 10.66 -20.37
CA ALA A 211 8.37 9.59 -20.08
C ALA A 211 9.36 9.98 -18.98
N LEU A 212 9.90 11.21 -19.02
CA LEU A 212 10.81 11.71 -17.99
C LEU A 212 10.11 11.83 -16.63
N GLU A 213 8.86 12.25 -16.59
CA GLU A 213 8.07 12.32 -15.36
C GLU A 213 7.81 10.93 -14.79
N ALA A 214 7.45 9.95 -15.64
CA ALA A 214 7.25 8.57 -15.23
C ALA A 214 8.54 7.91 -14.69
N MET A 215 9.70 8.26 -15.25
CA MET A 215 11.00 7.80 -14.75
C MET A 215 11.40 8.45 -13.43
N ALA A 216 10.83 9.60 -13.09
CA ALA A 216 11.12 10.30 -11.85
C ALA A 216 10.25 9.85 -10.66
N ASN A 217 9.09 9.25 -10.93
CA ASN A 217 8.09 8.91 -9.93
C ASN A 217 7.54 7.49 -10.11
N PRO A 218 7.22 6.77 -9.02
CA PRO A 218 6.50 5.50 -9.10
C PRO A 218 5.17 5.67 -9.87
N GLN A 219 4.89 4.77 -10.81
CA GLN A 219 3.65 4.78 -11.59
C GLN A 219 2.67 3.73 -11.08
N VAL A 220 1.49 4.16 -10.62
CA VAL A 220 0.42 3.26 -10.15
C VAL A 220 -0.56 3.00 -11.27
N GLN A 221 -0.53 1.79 -11.82
CA GLN A 221 -1.33 1.43 -12.99
C GLN A 221 -1.63 -0.07 -13.04
N LEU A 222 -2.54 -0.48 -13.92
CA LEU A 222 -2.78 -1.88 -14.19
C LEU A 222 -1.71 -2.40 -15.13
N LEU A 223 -0.93 -3.37 -14.67
CA LEU A 223 0.03 -4.11 -15.49
C LEU A 223 -0.67 -5.30 -16.14
N SER A 224 -0.59 -5.38 -17.45
CA SER A 224 -1.03 -6.59 -18.15
C SER A 224 -0.10 -7.76 -17.83
N GLN A 225 -0.67 -8.93 -17.51
CA GLN A 225 0.13 -10.13 -17.29
C GLN A 225 1.01 -10.49 -18.53
N TYR A 226 0.63 -10.03 -19.73
CA TYR A 226 1.38 -10.24 -20.96
C TYR A 226 2.59 -9.31 -21.10
N GLU A 227 2.68 -8.25 -20.32
CA GLU A 227 3.83 -7.32 -20.31
C GLU A 227 4.94 -7.75 -19.36
N LYS A 228 4.70 -8.72 -18.50
CA LYS A 228 5.77 -9.27 -17.67
C LYS A 228 6.77 -10.05 -18.51
N LEU A 229 8.05 -9.80 -18.26
CA LEU A 229 9.16 -10.46 -18.95
C LEU A 229 9.80 -11.55 -18.10
N SER A 230 9.61 -11.54 -16.78
CA SER A 230 10.12 -12.53 -15.83
C SER A 230 9.02 -13.22 -15.01
N ASP A 231 9.35 -14.31 -14.35
CA ASP A 231 8.53 -14.80 -13.24
C ASP A 231 8.58 -13.81 -12.06
N PRO A 232 7.58 -13.86 -11.16
CA PRO A 232 7.62 -13.07 -9.93
C PRO A 232 8.81 -13.44 -9.05
N ALA A 233 9.50 -12.43 -8.53
CA ALA A 233 10.52 -12.58 -7.51
C ALA A 233 10.02 -12.04 -6.16
N TRP A 234 10.41 -12.70 -5.10
CA TRP A 234 10.07 -12.29 -3.74
C TRP A 234 10.98 -11.15 -3.29
N VAL A 235 10.40 -10.00 -2.96
CA VAL A 235 11.11 -8.84 -2.41
C VAL A 235 11.24 -8.99 -0.88
N VAL A 236 10.10 -9.10 -0.20
CA VAL A 236 10.04 -9.24 1.26
C VAL A 236 8.75 -9.94 1.68
N GLY A 237 8.83 -10.68 2.79
CA GLY A 237 7.67 -11.18 3.52
C GLY A 237 7.71 -10.69 4.96
N VAL A 238 6.57 -10.21 5.45
CA VAL A 238 6.40 -9.69 6.80
C VAL A 238 5.34 -10.51 7.52
N ASP A 239 5.70 -11.08 8.66
CA ASP A 239 4.76 -11.60 9.66
C ASP A 239 4.47 -10.46 10.64
N ILE A 240 3.21 -10.03 10.70
CA ILE A 240 2.81 -8.86 11.49
C ILE A 240 2.87 -9.13 13.00
N ASN A 241 2.85 -10.41 13.40
CA ASN A 241 2.93 -10.75 14.82
C ASN A 241 4.28 -10.38 15.47
N PRO A 242 5.45 -10.76 14.92
CA PRO A 242 6.73 -10.43 15.52
C PRO A 242 7.39 -9.14 15.01
N VAL A 243 6.99 -8.60 13.84
CA VAL A 243 7.71 -7.49 13.22
C VAL A 243 7.63 -6.22 14.08
N THR A 244 8.70 -5.41 14.04
CA THR A 244 8.75 -4.11 14.69
C THR A 244 8.77 -2.97 13.66
N SER A 245 8.31 -1.77 14.04
CA SER A 245 8.41 -0.58 13.20
C SER A 245 9.85 -0.27 12.78
N GLU A 246 10.83 -0.54 13.64
CA GLU A 246 12.24 -0.31 13.33
C GLU A 246 12.71 -1.20 12.17
N GLN A 247 12.31 -2.47 12.15
CA GLN A 247 12.63 -3.40 11.06
C GLN A 247 12.03 -2.98 9.72
N LEU A 248 10.97 -2.18 9.75
CA LEU A 248 10.30 -1.67 8.55
C LEU A 248 10.88 -0.34 8.06
N ASN A 249 11.76 0.35 8.82
CA ASN A 249 12.34 1.62 8.39
C ASN A 249 13.13 1.50 7.07
N LYS A 250 13.76 0.35 6.86
CA LYS A 250 14.50 0.07 5.62
C LYS A 250 14.39 -1.40 5.26
N ILE A 251 13.84 -1.66 4.07
CA ILE A 251 13.71 -2.99 3.48
C ILE A 251 14.60 -3.03 2.24
N GLN A 252 15.48 -4.02 2.16
CA GLN A 252 16.39 -4.20 1.03
C GLN A 252 16.34 -5.64 0.52
N ALA A 253 16.32 -5.78 -0.81
CA ALA A 253 16.38 -7.08 -1.47
C ALA A 253 17.27 -7.01 -2.70
N LYS A 254 18.02 -8.09 -2.95
CA LYS A 254 18.70 -8.31 -4.23
C LYS A 254 17.90 -9.34 -5.01
N LEU A 255 17.49 -8.98 -6.19
CA LEU A 255 16.66 -9.81 -7.05
C LEU A 255 17.45 -10.26 -8.26
N SER A 256 17.26 -11.52 -8.63
CA SER A 256 17.83 -12.14 -9.82
C SER A 256 16.68 -12.80 -10.57
N MET A 257 16.29 -12.20 -11.68
CA MET A 257 15.07 -12.54 -12.42
C MET A 257 15.40 -12.92 -13.86
N PRO A 258 15.45 -14.23 -14.18
CA PRO A 258 15.66 -14.66 -15.58
C PRO A 258 14.47 -14.26 -16.43
N LEU A 259 14.75 -13.63 -17.58
CA LEU A 259 13.72 -13.28 -18.54
C LEU A 259 13.18 -14.54 -19.21
N LYS A 260 11.87 -14.64 -19.33
CA LYS A 260 11.17 -15.80 -19.91
C LYS A 260 10.80 -15.61 -21.37
N LYS A 261 10.86 -14.39 -21.87
CA LYS A 261 10.58 -14.04 -23.25
C LYS A 261 11.38 -12.82 -23.68
N ASP A 262 11.50 -12.64 -24.99
CA ASP A 262 12.06 -11.45 -25.59
C ASP A 262 11.14 -10.25 -25.33
N GLY A 263 11.72 -9.06 -25.21
CA GLY A 263 10.99 -7.82 -25.02
C GLY A 263 11.89 -6.64 -24.69
N ASN A 264 11.30 -5.47 -24.52
CA ASN A 264 12.02 -4.30 -24.04
C ASN A 264 11.88 -4.23 -22.51
N VAL A 265 12.98 -4.28 -21.80
CA VAL A 265 12.97 -4.05 -20.35
C VAL A 265 12.76 -2.56 -20.10
N ALA A 266 11.69 -2.20 -19.43
CA ALA A 266 11.30 -0.81 -19.15
C ALA A 266 11.19 -0.51 -17.66
N ALA A 267 10.69 -1.46 -16.88
CA ALA A 267 10.39 -1.24 -15.46
C ALA A 267 10.56 -2.52 -14.63
N VAL A 268 10.65 -2.32 -13.32
CA VAL A 268 10.34 -3.36 -12.33
C VAL A 268 9.01 -2.98 -11.70
N SER A 269 8.05 -3.89 -11.80
CA SER A 269 6.67 -3.68 -11.34
C SER A 269 6.40 -4.51 -10.09
N PHE A 270 5.77 -3.88 -9.10
CA PHE A 270 5.55 -4.40 -7.77
C PHE A 270 4.07 -4.63 -7.49
N TRP A 271 3.76 -5.68 -6.73
CA TRP A 271 2.44 -5.97 -6.17
C TRP A 271 2.59 -6.72 -4.86
N PHE A 272 1.51 -6.83 -4.11
CA PHE A 272 1.54 -7.50 -2.83
C PHE A 272 0.39 -8.49 -2.66
N ASP A 273 0.60 -9.41 -1.74
CA ASP A 273 -0.40 -10.30 -1.19
C ASP A 273 -0.47 -10.09 0.32
N VAL A 274 -1.66 -10.12 0.90
CA VAL A 274 -1.84 -10.23 2.34
C VAL A 274 -2.52 -11.54 2.69
N GLY A 275 -1.99 -12.19 3.72
CA GLY A 275 -2.52 -13.42 4.28
C GLY A 275 -3.36 -13.15 5.52
N PHE A 276 -4.27 -14.07 5.79
CA PHE A 276 -5.12 -14.04 6.97
C PHE A 276 -4.98 -15.34 7.76
N PRO A 277 -5.10 -15.31 9.09
CA PRO A 277 -4.98 -16.52 9.91
C PRO A 277 -6.07 -17.55 9.56
N ASN A 278 -5.71 -18.83 9.70
CA ASN A 278 -6.60 -19.98 9.49
C ASN A 278 -7.20 -20.10 8.08
N THR A 279 -6.60 -19.48 7.08
CA THR A 279 -6.95 -19.67 5.67
C THR A 279 -5.71 -19.74 4.80
N GLN A 280 -5.80 -20.48 3.68
CA GLN A 280 -4.78 -20.52 2.64
C GLN A 280 -4.99 -19.40 1.60
N GLU A 281 -6.14 -18.74 1.64
CA GLU A 281 -6.46 -17.68 0.71
C GLU A 281 -5.72 -16.39 1.06
N VAL A 282 -5.38 -15.63 0.02
CA VAL A 282 -4.74 -14.32 0.13
C VAL A 282 -5.58 -13.27 -0.61
N LEU A 283 -5.55 -12.05 -0.13
CA LEU A 283 -5.95 -10.89 -0.93
C LEU A 283 -4.73 -10.45 -1.72
N SER A 284 -4.82 -10.53 -3.05
CA SER A 284 -3.69 -10.30 -3.95
C SER A 284 -3.95 -9.12 -4.89
N THR A 285 -2.93 -8.28 -5.06
CA THR A 285 -2.91 -7.21 -6.07
C THR A 285 -2.09 -7.60 -7.30
N SER A 286 -1.84 -8.90 -7.48
CA SER A 286 -1.11 -9.48 -8.60
C SER A 286 -1.76 -9.17 -9.95
N PRO A 287 -1.00 -8.96 -11.04
CA PRO A 287 -1.55 -8.83 -12.39
C PRO A 287 -2.23 -10.10 -12.91
N TYR A 288 -2.17 -11.22 -12.16
CA TYR A 288 -2.91 -12.45 -12.45
C TYR A 288 -4.25 -12.56 -11.71
N SER A 289 -4.47 -11.69 -10.73
CA SER A 289 -5.67 -11.64 -9.90
C SER A 289 -6.67 -10.62 -10.45
N PRO A 290 -7.93 -10.64 -10.04
CA PRO A 290 -8.86 -9.57 -10.33
C PRO A 290 -8.31 -8.21 -9.91
N ALA A 291 -8.49 -7.20 -10.76
CA ALA A 291 -7.97 -5.87 -10.51
C ALA A 291 -8.51 -5.27 -9.20
N THR A 292 -7.62 -4.65 -8.44
CA THR A 292 -7.93 -3.92 -7.22
C THR A 292 -7.64 -2.44 -7.39
N HIS A 293 -8.13 -1.59 -6.48
CA HIS A 293 -7.84 -0.15 -6.50
C HIS A 293 -6.34 0.15 -6.29
N TRP A 294 -5.58 -0.74 -5.62
CA TRP A 294 -4.12 -0.61 -5.46
C TRP A 294 -3.36 -0.77 -6.77
N LYS A 295 -3.94 -1.49 -7.76
CA LYS A 295 -3.26 -1.77 -9.02
C LYS A 295 -1.88 -2.39 -8.78
N GLN A 296 -0.91 -2.12 -9.68
CA GLN A 296 0.50 -2.41 -9.49
C GLN A 296 1.30 -1.10 -9.50
N THR A 297 2.51 -1.12 -8.92
CA THR A 297 3.41 0.03 -8.93
C THR A 297 4.63 -0.28 -9.77
N SER A 298 4.86 0.48 -10.84
CA SER A 298 5.99 0.31 -11.75
C SER A 298 7.04 1.39 -11.51
N ILE A 299 8.29 0.97 -11.35
CA ILE A 299 9.47 1.84 -11.28
C ILE A 299 10.19 1.73 -12.61
N PHE A 300 10.15 2.80 -13.41
CA PHE A 300 10.80 2.86 -14.72
C PHE A 300 12.32 2.98 -14.59
N LEU A 301 13.06 2.24 -15.41
CA LEU A 301 14.52 2.10 -15.33
C LEU A 301 15.31 3.12 -16.15
N GLY A 302 14.64 4.14 -16.69
CA GLY A 302 15.30 5.20 -17.45
C GLY A 302 15.59 4.84 -18.93
N CYS A 303 15.27 3.63 -19.37
CA CYS A 303 15.41 3.19 -20.75
C CYS A 303 14.41 2.10 -21.11
N PHE A 304 14.19 1.89 -22.40
CA PHE A 304 13.49 0.73 -22.95
C PHE A 304 14.54 -0.13 -23.68
N ALA A 305 15.20 -1.01 -22.94
CA ALA A 305 16.33 -1.78 -23.45
C ALA A 305 15.87 -3.14 -23.99
N PRO A 306 16.17 -3.49 -25.26
CA PRO A 306 15.86 -4.81 -25.79
C PRO A 306 16.64 -5.89 -25.02
N ALA A 307 15.95 -6.95 -24.67
CA ALA A 307 16.53 -8.10 -23.99
C ALA A 307 15.88 -9.39 -24.51
N THR A 308 16.61 -10.49 -24.41
CA THR A 308 16.19 -11.81 -24.91
C THR A 308 15.88 -12.76 -23.75
N ALA A 309 15.05 -13.74 -24.02
CA ALA A 309 14.75 -14.83 -23.09
C ALA A 309 16.04 -15.51 -22.61
N GLY A 310 16.10 -15.85 -21.32
CA GLY A 310 17.26 -16.46 -20.67
C GLY A 310 18.29 -15.47 -20.14
N VAL A 311 18.24 -14.19 -20.54
CA VAL A 311 19.08 -13.15 -19.91
C VAL A 311 18.69 -12.98 -18.45
N GLN A 312 19.70 -12.94 -17.58
CA GLN A 312 19.52 -12.70 -16.15
C GLN A 312 19.43 -11.20 -15.89
N PHE A 313 18.29 -10.75 -15.38
CA PHE A 313 18.12 -9.39 -14.90
C PHE A 313 18.41 -9.36 -13.40
N GLU A 314 19.35 -8.54 -13.01
CA GLU A 314 19.72 -8.37 -11.61
C GLU A 314 19.47 -6.94 -11.17
N CYS A 315 18.89 -6.76 -9.98
CA CYS A 315 18.69 -5.44 -9.40
C CYS A 315 18.67 -5.51 -7.86
N SER A 316 18.93 -4.35 -7.25
CA SER A 316 18.70 -4.11 -5.83
C SER A 316 17.46 -3.26 -5.66
N VAL A 317 16.56 -3.68 -4.78
CA VAL A 317 15.36 -2.94 -4.41
C VAL A 317 15.54 -2.41 -2.99
N THR A 318 15.29 -1.12 -2.79
CA THR A 318 15.30 -0.50 -1.46
C THR A 318 13.99 0.26 -1.25
N LEU A 319 13.27 -0.08 -0.17
CA LEU A 319 12.18 0.72 0.38
C LEU A 319 12.71 1.37 1.65
N GLU A 320 12.65 2.68 1.75
CA GLU A 320 13.23 3.40 2.89
C GLU A 320 12.34 4.60 3.26
N ARG A 321 12.12 4.78 4.55
CA ARG A 321 11.43 5.95 5.07
C ARG A 321 12.40 7.13 5.15
N ALA A 322 11.92 8.34 4.88
CA ALA A 322 12.71 9.56 5.05
C ALA A 322 13.10 9.79 6.54
N SER A 323 12.23 9.33 7.45
CA SER A 323 12.48 9.27 8.90
C SER A 323 11.61 8.17 9.52
N SER A 324 11.88 7.77 10.76
CA SER A 324 11.05 6.78 11.49
C SER A 324 9.59 7.21 11.69
N LYS A 325 9.30 8.49 11.56
CA LYS A 325 7.95 9.07 11.64
C LYS A 325 7.34 9.39 10.26
N ALA A 326 8.10 9.23 9.17
CA ALA A 326 7.59 9.50 7.83
C ALA A 326 6.57 8.43 7.41
N ARG A 327 5.42 8.87 6.91
CA ARG A 327 4.38 7.98 6.38
C ARG A 327 4.64 7.52 4.95
N GLN A 328 5.63 8.11 4.28
CA GLN A 328 5.99 7.78 2.91
C GLN A 328 7.29 6.99 2.85
N TYR A 329 7.29 5.95 2.04
CA TYR A 329 8.50 5.26 1.62
C TYR A 329 8.95 5.78 0.27
N SER A 330 10.26 5.97 0.12
CA SER A 330 10.88 5.97 -1.19
C SER A 330 11.09 4.52 -1.62
N ILE A 331 10.81 4.21 -2.87
CA ILE A 331 11.14 2.92 -3.48
C ILE A 331 12.14 3.17 -4.60
N THR A 332 13.28 2.51 -4.56
CA THR A 332 14.34 2.63 -5.57
C THR A 332 14.71 1.26 -6.10
N VAL A 333 15.02 1.22 -7.39
CA VAL A 333 15.54 0.04 -8.10
C VAL A 333 16.87 0.44 -8.74
N GLU A 334 17.93 -0.28 -8.39
CA GLU A 334 19.28 -0.10 -8.94
C GLU A 334 19.69 -1.37 -9.70
N THR A 335 20.11 -1.23 -10.95
CA THR A 335 20.52 -2.31 -11.86
C THR A 335 22.02 -2.34 -12.08
#